data_091a68e250f91bc2bba055125c977a6d
#
_entry.id   091a68e250f91bc2bba055125c977a6d
#
_cell.length_a   1.000
_cell.length_b   1.000
_cell.length_c   1.000
_cell.angle_alpha   90.00
_cell.angle_beta   90.00
_cell.angle_gamma   90.00
#
_symmetry.space_group_name_H-M   'P 1'
#
loop_
_entity.id
_entity.type
_entity.pdbx_description
1 polymer ?
#
loop_
_entity_poly.entity_id
_entity_poly.type
_entity_poly.pdbx_seq_one_letter_code
_entity_poly.pdbx_strand_id
1 'polypeptide(L)'
;MDKETLIFNIQKYCDARNTKPTPACIAAGVGHSFLTDIKRDKMPSVEKVATLAAYLGVSVSDLVGDAKTPADLAPLADAWAELNDEGRARLIEYAEDLVNGGRYKKHHLSKEA
;
A
#
# COMPACT_ATOMS: atom_id res chain seq x y z
N MET A 1 8.03 -10.98 0.25
CA MET A 1 7.91 -9.62 0.79
C MET A 1 8.87 -8.70 0.08
N ASP A 2 8.35 -7.64 -0.47
CA ASP A 2 9.14 -6.70 -1.25
C ASP A 2 9.60 -5.54 -0.36
N LYS A 3 10.89 -5.26 -0.35
CA LYS A 3 11.41 -4.23 0.56
C LYS A 3 10.85 -2.84 0.25
N GLU A 4 10.64 -2.55 -1.01
CA GLU A 4 10.12 -1.24 -1.39
C GLU A 4 8.69 -1.07 -0.95
N THR A 5 7.88 -2.11 -1.08
CA THR A 5 6.51 -2.09 -0.60
C THR A 5 6.47 -1.94 0.91
N LEU A 6 7.33 -2.67 1.60
CA LEU A 6 7.38 -2.60 3.06
C LEU A 6 7.77 -1.20 3.53
N ILE A 7 8.81 -0.61 2.94
CA ILE A 7 9.25 0.73 3.30
C ILE A 7 8.15 1.76 3.01
N PHE A 8 7.52 1.64 1.85
CA PHE A 8 6.45 2.55 1.47
C PHE A 8 5.29 2.48 2.48
N ASN A 9 4.90 1.28 2.85
CA ASN A 9 3.78 1.11 3.78
C ASN A 9 4.13 1.62 5.17
N ILE A 10 5.36 1.38 5.63
CA ILE A 10 5.80 1.90 6.91
C ILE A 10 5.72 3.43 6.91
N GLN A 11 6.22 4.04 5.85
CA GLN A 11 6.18 5.50 5.72
C GLN A 11 4.74 6.01 5.75
N LYS A 12 3.88 5.34 5.00
CA LYS A 12 2.47 5.73 4.89
C LYS A 12 1.76 5.70 6.25
N TYR A 13 1.95 4.63 7.00
CA TYR A 13 1.26 4.51 8.28
C TYR A 13 1.90 5.35 9.36
N CYS A 14 3.19 5.62 9.26
CA CYS A 14 3.83 6.58 10.17
C CYS A 14 3.31 7.99 9.91
N ASP A 15 3.18 8.37 8.65
CA ASP A 15 2.64 9.68 8.31
C ASP A 15 1.22 9.86 8.84
N ALA A 16 0.43 8.80 8.75
CA ALA A 16 -0.95 8.84 9.25
C ALA A 16 -1.00 9.06 10.76
N ARG A 17 0.05 8.71 11.47
CA ARG A 17 0.12 8.89 12.92
C ARG A 17 0.99 10.06 13.33
N ASN A 18 1.34 10.91 12.38
CA ASN A 18 2.16 12.09 12.62
C ASN A 18 3.52 11.74 13.25
N THR A 19 4.11 10.66 12.80
CA THR A 19 5.43 10.26 13.27
C THR A 19 6.31 9.93 12.09
N LYS A 20 7.57 9.66 12.36
CA LYS A 20 8.51 9.28 11.32
C LYS A 20 8.94 7.84 11.53
N PRO A 21 9.41 7.17 10.46
CA PRO A 21 9.74 5.75 10.56
C PRO A 21 10.77 5.40 11.63
N THR A 22 11.85 6.17 11.73
CA THR A 22 12.89 5.84 12.70
C THR A 22 12.42 5.98 14.13
N PRO A 23 11.80 7.10 14.53
CA PRO A 23 11.23 7.19 15.89
C PRO A 23 10.19 6.11 16.17
N ALA A 24 9.38 5.77 15.15
CA ALA A 24 8.37 4.73 15.33
C ALA A 24 9.03 3.37 15.58
N CYS A 25 10.09 3.05 14.87
CA CYS A 25 10.80 1.79 15.05
C CYS A 25 11.42 1.70 16.44
N ILE A 26 11.98 2.81 16.93
CA ILE A 26 12.54 2.85 18.26
C ILE A 26 11.45 2.66 19.31
N ALA A 27 10.35 3.38 19.15
CA ALA A 27 9.24 3.28 20.10
C ALA A 27 8.60 1.90 20.10
N ALA A 28 8.54 1.26 18.93
CA ALA A 28 7.98 -0.08 18.82
C ALA A 28 8.92 -1.16 19.38
N GLY A 29 10.19 -0.81 19.57
CA GLY A 29 11.14 -1.77 20.10
C GLY A 29 11.84 -2.62 19.06
N VAL A 30 11.71 -2.28 17.76
CA VAL A 30 12.39 -3.04 16.72
C VAL A 30 13.77 -2.47 16.38
N GLY A 31 14.10 -1.30 16.94
CA GLY A 31 15.44 -0.76 16.82
C GLY A 31 15.58 0.31 15.77
N HIS A 32 16.59 1.16 15.95
CA HIS A 32 16.81 2.29 15.04
C HIS A 32 17.36 1.87 13.68
N SER A 33 17.93 0.68 13.58
CA SER A 33 18.50 0.20 12.33
C SER A 33 17.52 -0.60 11.48
N PHE A 34 16.29 -0.73 11.93
CA PHE A 34 15.29 -1.55 11.25
C PHE A 34 15.15 -1.18 9.76
N LEU A 35 14.92 0.10 9.49
CA LEU A 35 14.76 0.56 8.12
C LEU A 35 16.06 0.48 7.32
N THR A 36 17.17 0.84 7.94
CA THR A 36 18.47 0.78 7.28
C THR A 36 18.77 -0.65 6.85
N ASP A 37 18.46 -1.62 7.71
CA ASP A 37 18.68 -3.01 7.38
C ASP A 37 17.82 -3.45 6.20
N ILE A 38 16.56 -3.03 6.19
CA ILE A 38 15.67 -3.36 5.07
C ILE A 38 16.23 -2.78 3.77
N LYS A 39 16.69 -1.54 3.81
CA LYS A 39 17.26 -0.89 2.62
C LYS A 39 18.49 -1.60 2.13
N ARG A 40 19.21 -2.30 3.00
CA ARG A 40 20.37 -3.08 2.65
C ARG A 40 20.03 -4.53 2.32
N ASP A 41 18.78 -4.79 2.02
CA ASP A 41 18.28 -6.12 1.66
C ASP A 41 18.32 -7.13 2.80
N LYS A 42 18.37 -6.66 4.04
CA LYS A 42 18.23 -7.52 5.19
C LYS A 42 16.76 -7.50 5.61
N MET A 43 16.03 -8.49 5.16
CA MET A 43 14.60 -8.54 5.48
C MET A 43 14.40 -8.87 6.96
N PRO A 44 13.48 -8.16 7.62
CA PRO A 44 13.22 -8.38 9.03
C PRO A 44 12.45 -9.68 9.24
N SER A 45 12.48 -10.18 10.47
CA SER A 45 11.68 -11.33 10.84
C SER A 45 10.21 -10.93 10.87
N VAL A 46 9.34 -11.93 10.72
CA VAL A 46 7.90 -11.68 10.81
C VAL A 46 7.55 -11.10 12.19
N GLU A 47 8.26 -11.54 13.21
CA GLU A 47 8.03 -11.05 14.57
C GLU A 47 8.25 -9.55 14.68
N LYS A 48 9.35 -9.06 14.09
CA LYS A 48 9.64 -7.63 14.15
C LYS A 48 8.61 -6.83 13.34
N VAL A 49 8.21 -7.36 12.20
CA VAL A 49 7.18 -6.71 11.40
C VAL A 49 5.87 -6.66 12.17
N ALA A 50 5.52 -7.76 12.85
CA ALA A 50 4.30 -7.80 13.65
C ALA A 50 4.35 -6.80 14.80
N THR A 51 5.51 -6.66 15.42
CA THR A 51 5.68 -5.72 16.53
C THR A 51 5.47 -4.28 16.05
N LEU A 52 6.06 -3.95 14.91
CA LEU A 52 5.89 -2.61 14.34
C LEU A 52 4.45 -2.38 13.90
N ALA A 53 3.83 -3.38 13.29
CA ALA A 53 2.43 -3.28 12.87
C ALA A 53 1.53 -2.99 14.06
N ALA A 54 1.73 -3.72 15.16
CA ALA A 54 0.94 -3.50 16.37
C ALA A 54 1.11 -2.08 16.89
N TYR A 55 2.34 -1.58 16.89
CA TYR A 55 2.59 -0.21 17.31
C TYR A 55 1.84 0.80 16.42
N LEU A 56 1.84 0.55 15.12
CA LEU A 56 1.17 1.45 14.17
C LEU A 56 -0.34 1.23 14.11
N GLY A 57 -0.84 0.20 14.79
CA GLY A 57 -2.27 -0.07 14.80
C GLY A 57 -2.79 -0.69 13.51
N VAL A 58 -1.93 -1.40 12.79
CA VAL A 58 -2.31 -2.04 11.53
C VAL A 58 -1.93 -3.52 11.61
N SER A 59 -2.34 -4.29 10.61
CA SER A 59 -2.00 -5.70 10.55
C SER A 59 -0.67 -5.90 9.85
N VAL A 60 -0.10 -7.10 10.01
CA VAL A 60 1.10 -7.44 9.27
C VAL A 60 0.82 -7.38 7.77
N SER A 61 -0.35 -7.84 7.36
CA SER A 61 -0.76 -7.79 5.95
C SER A 61 -0.75 -6.37 5.41
N ASP A 62 -1.14 -5.41 6.24
CA ASP A 62 -1.15 -4.02 5.82
C ASP A 62 0.26 -3.53 5.51
N LEU A 63 1.26 -3.99 6.26
CA LEU A 63 2.62 -3.57 6.02
C LEU A 63 3.29 -4.30 4.86
N VAL A 64 3.08 -5.60 4.77
CA VAL A 64 3.79 -6.39 3.78
C VAL A 64 2.96 -6.68 2.54
N GLY A 65 1.69 -6.34 2.58
CA GLY A 65 0.76 -6.67 1.51
C GLY A 65 1.13 -6.03 0.19
N ASP A 66 0.73 -6.70 -0.85
CA ASP A 66 0.99 -6.25 -2.20
C ASP A 66 -0.15 -5.43 -2.76
N ALA A 67 -1.02 -4.96 -1.91
CA ALA A 67 -2.16 -4.17 -2.34
C ALA A 67 -1.84 -2.68 -2.47
N LYS A 68 -0.57 -2.36 -2.64
CA LYS A 68 -0.22 -0.95 -2.80
C LYS A 68 -0.78 -0.41 -4.11
N THR A 69 -1.16 0.85 -4.08
CA THR A 69 -1.72 1.51 -5.25
C THR A 69 -0.60 1.84 -6.24
N PRO A 70 -0.72 1.39 -7.51
CA PRO A 70 0.27 1.79 -8.51
C PRO A 70 0.31 3.31 -8.66
N ALA A 71 1.47 3.83 -9.05
CA ALA A 71 1.65 5.27 -9.15
C ALA A 71 0.66 5.91 -10.14
N ASP A 72 0.36 5.21 -11.23
CA ASP A 72 -0.56 5.75 -12.23
C ASP A 72 -2.01 5.68 -11.77
N LEU A 73 -2.29 4.97 -10.69
CA LEU A 73 -3.64 4.91 -10.13
C LEU A 73 -3.84 5.96 -9.04
N ALA A 74 -2.77 6.60 -8.58
CA ALA A 74 -2.86 7.54 -7.47
C ALA A 74 -3.90 8.66 -7.68
N PRO A 75 -3.98 9.29 -8.86
CA PRO A 75 -5.00 10.34 -9.05
C PRO A 75 -6.42 9.80 -8.88
N LEU A 76 -6.65 8.57 -9.32
CA LEU A 76 -7.97 7.97 -9.19
C LEU A 76 -8.26 7.60 -7.74
N ALA A 77 -7.25 7.13 -7.02
CA ALA A 77 -7.41 6.81 -5.60
C ALA A 77 -7.71 8.07 -4.80
N ASP A 78 -7.06 9.18 -5.14
CA ASP A 78 -7.32 10.45 -4.47
C ASP A 78 -8.76 10.91 -4.71
N ALA A 79 -9.22 10.80 -5.95
CA ALA A 79 -10.59 11.15 -6.28
C ALA A 79 -11.59 10.28 -5.54
N TRP A 80 -11.29 8.99 -5.45
CA TRP A 80 -12.14 8.06 -4.74
C TRP A 80 -12.30 8.46 -3.28
N ALA A 81 -11.21 8.90 -2.65
CA ALA A 81 -11.24 9.29 -1.25
C ALA A 81 -12.14 10.51 -1.02
N GLU A 82 -12.30 11.35 -2.03
CA GLU A 82 -13.11 12.55 -1.92
C GLU A 82 -14.59 12.33 -2.25
N LEU A 83 -14.93 11.17 -2.76
CA LEU A 83 -16.30 10.89 -3.19
C LEU A 83 -17.11 10.27 -2.07
N ASN A 84 -18.41 10.60 -2.04
CA ASN A 84 -19.35 9.92 -1.16
C ASN A 84 -19.78 8.61 -1.82
N ASP A 85 -20.70 7.89 -1.16
CA ASP A 85 -21.13 6.59 -1.65
C ASP A 85 -21.76 6.66 -3.04
N GLU A 86 -22.56 7.69 -3.27
CA GLU A 86 -23.19 7.84 -4.58
C GLU A 86 -22.16 8.12 -5.66
N GLY A 87 -21.20 9.01 -5.38
CA GLY A 87 -20.15 9.32 -6.33
C GLY A 87 -19.29 8.11 -6.65
N ARG A 88 -19.00 7.30 -5.63
CA ARG A 88 -18.21 6.09 -5.83
C ARG A 88 -18.95 5.09 -6.71
N ALA A 89 -20.25 4.95 -6.50
CA ALA A 89 -21.06 4.05 -7.31
C ALA A 89 -21.05 4.49 -8.78
N ARG A 90 -21.16 5.79 -9.01
CA ARG A 90 -21.11 6.32 -10.38
C ARG A 90 -19.76 6.12 -11.03
N LEU A 91 -18.71 6.26 -10.26
CA LEU A 91 -17.36 6.05 -10.80
C LEU A 91 -17.15 4.59 -11.21
N ILE A 92 -17.64 3.66 -10.39
CA ILE A 92 -17.55 2.24 -10.71
C ILE A 92 -18.35 1.95 -11.98
N GLU A 93 -19.55 2.52 -12.09
CA GLU A 93 -20.39 2.35 -13.24
C GLU A 93 -19.70 2.83 -14.51
N TYR A 94 -19.10 4.01 -14.44
CA TYR A 94 -18.39 4.58 -15.57
C TYR A 94 -17.21 3.69 -15.98
N ALA A 95 -16.45 3.22 -14.98
CA ALA A 95 -15.31 2.35 -15.26
C ALA A 95 -15.77 1.04 -15.92
N GLU A 96 -16.87 0.47 -15.44
CA GLU A 96 -17.41 -0.75 -16.03
C GLU A 96 -17.86 -0.53 -17.46
N ASP A 97 -18.45 0.63 -17.73
CA ASP A 97 -18.86 0.95 -19.09
C ASP A 97 -17.66 1.03 -20.03
N LEU A 98 -16.57 1.59 -19.56
CA LEU A 98 -15.36 1.68 -20.37
C LEU A 98 -14.81 0.29 -20.70
N VAL A 99 -14.86 -0.61 -19.74
CA VAL A 99 -14.40 -1.99 -19.96
C VAL A 99 -15.35 -2.74 -20.88
N ASN A 100 -16.65 -2.64 -20.60
CA ASN A 100 -17.66 -3.37 -21.37
C ASN A 100 -17.76 -2.89 -22.81
N GLY A 101 -17.46 -1.62 -23.04
CA GLY A 101 -17.46 -1.09 -24.39
C GLY A 101 -16.39 -1.67 -25.28
N GLY A 102 -15.34 -2.21 -24.69
CA GLY A 102 -14.29 -2.90 -25.43
C GLY A 102 -13.29 -2.00 -26.13
N ARG A 103 -13.63 -0.73 -26.31
CA ARG A 103 -12.76 0.20 -27.02
C ARG A 103 -11.47 0.50 -26.25
N TYR A 104 -11.57 0.60 -24.96
CA TYR A 104 -10.43 0.93 -24.11
C TYR A 104 -9.91 -0.26 -23.34
N LYS A 105 -10.45 -1.43 -23.62
CA LYS A 105 -10.08 -2.63 -22.89
C LYS A 105 -8.66 -3.06 -23.23
N LYS A 106 -7.93 -3.47 -22.21
CA LYS A 106 -6.58 -3.93 -22.41
C LYS A 106 -6.56 -5.24 -23.17
N HIS A 107 -5.63 -5.38 -24.11
CA HIS A 107 -5.46 -6.63 -24.84
C HIS A 107 -4.75 -7.66 -23.99
N HIS A 108 -5.30 -8.86 -23.95
CA HIS A 108 -4.71 -9.96 -23.19
C HIS A 108 -4.42 -11.11 -24.11
N LEU A 109 -3.56 -10.87 -25.06
CA LEU A 109 -3.29 -11.89 -26.08
C LEU A 109 -2.83 -13.19 -25.52
N SER A 110 -1.97 -13.15 -24.53
CA SER A 110 -1.41 -14.34 -23.97
C SER A 110 -2.48 -15.21 -23.30
N LYS A 111 -3.44 -14.61 -22.68
CA LYS A 111 -4.44 -15.37 -21.98
C LYS A 111 -5.55 -15.85 -22.90
N GLU A 112 -5.69 -15.24 -24.04
CA GLU A 112 -6.70 -15.64 -24.97
C GLU A 112 -6.35 -16.90 -25.68
N ALA A 113 -5.12 -17.23 -25.67
CA ALA A 113 -4.65 -18.44 -26.35
C ALA A 113 -5.30 -19.66 -25.76
#